data_87f89795467bb0a60ef42a05c4f966a8
#
_entry.id   87f89795467bb0a60ef42a05c4f966a8
#
_cell.length_a   1.000
_cell.length_b   1.000
_cell.length_c   1.000
_cell.angle_alpha   90.00
_cell.angle_beta   90.00
_cell.angle_gamma   90.00
#
_symmetry.space_group_name_H-M   'P 1'
#
loop_
_entity.id
_entity.type
_entity.pdbx_description
1 polymer ?
#
loop_
_entity_poly.entity_id
_entity_poly.type
_entity_poly.pdbx_seq_one_letter_code
_entity_poly.pdbx_strand_id
1 'polypeptide(L)'
;MKKSLVLIGSILLAANLFAHDHFLYTSNLDASNQKEVKMKAILAHPAEGPEVEPVSIATVDGKTSLPKAFFVVHDGVKTDLLSKVKVGTIKTAKGQYVALDAVYSMEDGLKGGGSWVFVMDSGNTKDEGYTFNPVEKLIITKDSAGSDYNQRVAPGHNEIVPLVNPVNAWKENVFRAKFVDKDG
;
A
#
# COMPACT_ATOMS: atom_id res chain seq x y z
N MET A 1 -42.97 22.07 39.62
CA MET A 1 -42.48 21.03 38.67
C MET A 1 -41.20 21.57 38.02
N LYS A 2 -40.03 21.12 38.48
CA LYS A 2 -38.73 21.53 37.93
C LYS A 2 -38.36 20.52 36.79
N LYS A 3 -38.31 21.02 35.56
CA LYS A 3 -37.83 20.23 34.41
C LYS A 3 -36.32 20.22 34.44
N SER A 4 -35.73 19.11 34.85
CA SER A 4 -34.29 18.88 34.72
C SER A 4 -33.97 18.62 33.24
N LEU A 5 -33.30 19.58 32.64
CA LEU A 5 -32.71 19.44 31.30
C LEU A 5 -31.44 18.63 31.45
N VAL A 6 -31.49 17.36 31.08
CA VAL A 6 -30.29 16.51 30.97
C VAL A 6 -29.62 16.87 29.64
N LEU A 7 -28.59 17.68 29.73
CA LEU A 7 -27.70 17.99 28.62
C LEU A 7 -26.76 16.79 28.45
N ILE A 8 -27.13 15.84 27.60
CA ILE A 8 -26.23 14.78 27.16
C ILE A 8 -25.22 15.44 26.22
N GLY A 9 -24.15 15.93 26.82
CA GLY A 9 -22.98 16.33 26.06
C GLY A 9 -22.36 15.09 25.41
N SER A 10 -22.72 14.84 24.15
CA SER A 10 -21.98 13.93 23.31
C SER A 10 -20.59 14.54 23.07
N ILE A 11 -19.67 14.23 23.99
CA ILE A 11 -18.26 14.42 23.73
C ILE A 11 -17.94 13.38 22.61
N LEU A 12 -18.11 13.79 21.36
CA LEU A 12 -17.38 13.21 20.26
C LEU A 12 -15.91 13.49 20.57
N LEU A 13 -15.28 12.59 21.33
CA LEU A 13 -13.87 12.37 21.24
C LEU A 13 -13.65 11.95 19.79
N ALA A 14 -13.38 12.93 18.91
CA ALA A 14 -12.64 12.69 17.72
C ALA A 14 -11.26 12.18 18.20
N ALA A 15 -11.18 10.89 18.48
CA ALA A 15 -9.92 10.20 18.51
C ALA A 15 -9.37 10.44 17.09
N ASN A 16 -8.48 11.41 16.97
CA ASN A 16 -7.59 11.45 15.84
C ASN A 16 -6.82 10.14 15.92
N LEU A 17 -7.35 9.11 15.27
CA LEU A 17 -6.65 7.88 15.01
C LEU A 17 -5.58 8.28 13.99
N PHE A 18 -4.48 8.77 14.50
CA PHE A 18 -3.24 8.90 13.71
C PHE A 18 -2.75 7.49 13.44
N ALA A 19 -3.42 6.80 12.51
CA ALA A 19 -2.96 5.52 12.04
C ALA A 19 -1.91 5.80 10.97
N HIS A 20 -0.67 5.46 11.27
CA HIS A 20 0.35 5.36 10.24
C HIS A 20 -0.03 4.23 9.31
N ASP A 21 -0.20 4.53 8.03
CA ASP A 21 -0.46 3.53 7.01
C ASP A 21 0.81 3.26 6.20
N HIS A 22 1.04 2.00 5.93
CA HIS A 22 2.06 1.54 5.01
C HIS A 22 1.53 1.60 3.57
N PHE A 23 2.32 2.19 2.68
CA PHE A 23 1.99 2.31 1.26
C PHE A 23 3.11 1.81 0.39
N LEU A 24 2.75 1.01 -0.58
CA LEU A 24 3.60 0.77 -1.74
C LEU A 24 3.20 1.76 -2.84
N TYR A 25 4.10 2.66 -3.19
CA TYR A 25 3.86 3.81 -4.07
C TYR A 25 4.70 3.75 -5.33
N THR A 26 4.14 4.20 -6.44
CA THR A 26 4.83 4.55 -7.68
C THR A 26 4.27 5.85 -8.25
N SER A 27 5.08 6.57 -9.00
CA SER A 27 4.65 7.83 -9.62
C SER A 27 3.73 7.64 -10.83
N ASN A 28 3.66 6.42 -11.38
CA ASN A 28 2.82 6.13 -12.53
C ASN A 28 2.31 4.68 -12.48
N LEU A 29 1.00 4.52 -12.51
CA LEU A 29 0.32 3.23 -12.50
C LEU A 29 0.16 2.61 -13.89
N ASP A 30 0.37 3.39 -14.96
CA ASP A 30 0.41 2.90 -16.33
C ASP A 30 1.85 2.69 -16.79
N ALA A 31 2.22 1.43 -17.02
CA ALA A 31 3.55 1.03 -17.44
C ALA A 31 3.69 0.86 -18.97
N SER A 32 2.68 1.22 -19.78
CA SER A 32 2.68 1.00 -21.24
C SER A 32 3.91 1.58 -21.95
N ASN A 33 4.39 2.73 -21.47
CA ASN A 33 5.57 3.42 -22.02
C ASN A 33 6.79 3.38 -21.08
N GLN A 34 6.77 2.52 -20.05
CA GLN A 34 7.86 2.42 -19.10
C GLN A 34 8.75 1.20 -19.35
N LYS A 35 10.04 1.35 -19.15
CA LYS A 35 11.01 0.25 -19.17
C LYS A 35 11.15 -0.39 -17.78
N GLU A 36 10.81 0.34 -16.75
CA GLU A 36 10.91 -0.08 -15.36
C GLU A 36 9.84 0.61 -14.51
N VAL A 37 9.45 -0.04 -13.43
CA VAL A 37 8.59 0.51 -12.39
C VAL A 37 9.44 0.76 -11.16
N LYS A 38 9.58 2.02 -10.77
CA LYS A 38 10.23 2.42 -9.52
C LYS A 38 9.18 2.53 -8.44
N MET A 39 9.38 1.80 -7.37
CA MET A 39 8.47 1.74 -6.23
C MET A 39 9.16 2.19 -4.96
N LYS A 40 8.37 2.80 -4.07
CA LYS A 40 8.78 3.09 -2.70
C LYS A 40 7.75 2.54 -1.74
N ALA A 41 8.20 1.82 -0.72
CA ALA A 41 7.37 1.60 0.46
C ALA A 41 7.62 2.75 1.43
N ILE A 42 6.55 3.38 1.86
CA ILE A 42 6.55 4.51 2.78
C ILE A 42 5.56 4.29 3.92
N LEU A 43 5.83 4.91 5.04
CA LEU A 43 4.91 5.04 6.15
C LEU A 43 4.39 6.47 6.16
N ALA A 44 3.09 6.69 6.22
CA ALA A 44 2.53 8.02 6.09
C ALA A 44 1.13 8.14 6.70
N HIS A 45 0.63 9.37 6.82
CA HIS A 45 -0.74 9.70 7.26
C HIS A 45 -1.58 10.19 6.06
N PRO A 46 -2.23 9.31 5.30
CA PRO A 46 -2.95 9.71 4.09
C PRO A 46 -4.19 10.56 4.37
N ALA A 47 -4.74 10.48 5.58
CA ALA A 47 -5.96 11.19 5.96
C ALA A 47 -5.73 12.68 6.31
N GLU A 48 -4.49 13.13 6.44
CA GLU A 48 -4.15 14.48 6.89
C GLU A 48 -4.15 15.55 5.78
N GLY A 49 -4.60 15.20 4.58
CA GLY A 49 -4.77 16.16 3.48
C GLY A 49 -3.95 15.86 2.23
N PRO A 50 -3.86 16.81 1.29
CA PRO A 50 -3.23 16.58 -0.01
C PRO A 50 -1.71 16.39 0.05
N GLU A 51 -1.08 16.75 1.15
CA GLU A 51 0.33 16.52 1.41
C GLU A 51 0.47 15.35 2.36
N VAL A 52 0.62 14.15 1.80
CA VAL A 52 1.03 12.98 2.57
C VAL A 52 2.35 13.27 3.25
N GLU A 53 2.35 13.34 4.59
CA GLU A 53 3.57 13.45 5.37
C GLU A 53 4.15 12.06 5.60
N PRO A 54 5.24 11.68 4.91
CA PRO A 54 5.88 10.43 5.21
C PRO A 54 6.51 10.48 6.59
N VAL A 55 6.43 9.37 7.29
CA VAL A 55 7.18 9.11 8.51
C VAL A 55 8.29 8.12 8.14
N SER A 56 9.42 8.18 8.81
CA SER A 56 10.47 7.20 8.57
C SER A 56 9.98 5.80 8.92
N ILE A 57 10.15 4.84 8.02
CA ILE A 57 9.91 3.43 8.31
C ILE A 57 10.74 3.06 9.54
N ALA A 58 10.08 2.34 10.47
CA ALA A 58 10.67 2.01 11.75
C ALA A 58 12.04 1.35 11.61
N THR A 59 12.97 1.81 12.43
CA THR A 59 14.30 1.20 12.55
C THR A 59 14.34 0.39 13.85
N VAL A 60 14.86 -0.82 13.78
CA VAL A 60 15.18 -1.62 14.97
C VAL A 60 16.68 -1.52 15.20
N ASP A 61 17.09 -1.05 16.38
CA ASP A 61 18.50 -0.85 16.75
C ASP A 61 19.29 -0.01 15.72
N GLY A 62 18.65 1.04 15.19
CA GLY A 62 19.23 1.92 14.18
C GLY A 62 19.34 1.31 12.78
N LYS A 63 18.78 0.11 12.57
CA LYS A 63 18.72 -0.55 11.26
C LYS A 63 17.28 -0.58 10.77
N THR A 64 17.08 -0.19 9.52
CA THR A 64 15.79 -0.32 8.86
C THR A 64 15.51 -1.79 8.56
N SER A 65 14.37 -2.29 9.04
CA SER A 65 13.93 -3.65 8.74
C SER A 65 13.51 -3.76 7.27
N LEU A 66 14.01 -4.77 6.59
CA LEU A 66 13.48 -5.16 5.28
C LEU A 66 12.14 -5.89 5.47
N PRO A 67 11.25 -5.89 4.45
CA PRO A 67 9.99 -6.61 4.52
C PRO A 67 10.24 -8.11 4.63
N LYS A 68 9.27 -8.83 5.16
CA LYS A 68 9.27 -10.29 5.25
C LYS A 68 9.17 -10.94 3.88
N ALA A 69 8.38 -10.33 2.99
CA ALA A 69 8.25 -10.75 1.61
C ALA A 69 7.96 -9.55 0.69
N PHE A 70 8.46 -9.62 -0.53
CA PHE A 70 8.07 -8.75 -1.62
C PHE A 70 8.01 -9.56 -2.91
N PHE A 71 6.88 -9.54 -3.58
CA PHE A 71 6.68 -10.32 -4.79
C PHE A 71 5.72 -9.63 -5.75
N VAL A 72 5.69 -10.08 -7.00
CA VAL A 72 4.71 -9.67 -8.01
C VAL A 72 3.93 -10.89 -8.50
N VAL A 73 2.65 -10.70 -8.77
CA VAL A 73 1.80 -11.66 -9.49
C VAL A 73 1.46 -11.08 -10.85
N HIS A 74 1.71 -11.84 -11.90
CA HIS A 74 1.36 -11.52 -13.28
C HIS A 74 1.02 -12.81 -14.03
N ASP A 75 -0.11 -12.83 -14.73
CA ASP A 75 -0.65 -14.01 -15.43
C ASP A 75 -0.73 -15.25 -14.51
N GLY A 76 -1.11 -15.04 -13.24
CA GLY A 76 -1.17 -16.08 -12.24
C GLY A 76 0.20 -16.59 -11.73
N VAL A 77 1.30 -16.07 -12.26
CA VAL A 77 2.65 -16.46 -11.84
C VAL A 77 3.15 -15.50 -10.77
N LYS A 78 3.58 -16.06 -9.63
CA LYS A 78 4.21 -15.32 -8.54
C LYS A 78 5.73 -15.32 -8.71
N THR A 79 6.33 -14.14 -8.72
CA THR A 79 7.78 -13.93 -8.77
C THR A 79 8.28 -13.23 -7.53
N ASP A 80 9.26 -13.80 -6.84
CA ASP A 80 9.89 -13.19 -5.66
C ASP A 80 10.79 -12.02 -6.08
N LEU A 81 10.63 -10.90 -5.37
CA LEU A 81 11.37 -9.66 -5.61
C LEU A 81 12.08 -9.15 -4.34
N LEU A 82 12.13 -9.94 -3.26
CA LEU A 82 12.68 -9.49 -1.99
C LEU A 82 14.13 -8.97 -2.13
N SER A 83 14.93 -9.63 -2.96
CA SER A 83 16.31 -9.21 -3.25
C SER A 83 16.45 -7.87 -3.98
N LYS A 84 15.35 -7.36 -4.55
CA LYS A 84 15.30 -6.05 -5.23
C LYS A 84 15.05 -4.90 -4.26
N VAL A 85 14.64 -5.20 -3.02
CA VAL A 85 14.33 -4.17 -2.01
C VAL A 85 15.62 -3.65 -1.39
N LYS A 86 15.72 -2.32 -1.30
CA LYS A 86 16.86 -1.62 -0.68
C LYS A 86 16.36 -0.51 0.23
N VAL A 87 17.12 -0.22 1.28
CA VAL A 87 16.86 0.97 2.08
C VAL A 87 17.16 2.20 1.24
N GLY A 88 16.22 3.09 1.19
CA GLY A 88 16.29 4.35 0.48
C GLY A 88 15.68 5.49 1.29
N THR A 89 15.39 6.59 0.63
CA THR A 89 14.77 7.75 1.27
C THR A 89 13.74 8.41 0.35
N ILE A 90 12.80 9.13 0.97
CA ILE A 90 11.90 10.06 0.28
C ILE A 90 12.15 11.47 0.81
N LYS A 91 12.19 12.45 -0.08
CA LYS A 91 12.32 13.88 0.25
C LYS A 91 11.00 14.58 0.00
N THR A 92 10.60 15.40 0.95
CA THR A 92 9.45 16.31 0.84
C THR A 92 9.89 17.72 1.19
N ALA A 93 8.97 18.67 1.12
CA ALA A 93 9.22 20.05 1.58
C ALA A 93 9.57 20.13 3.08
N LYS A 94 9.13 19.16 3.88
CA LYS A 94 9.32 19.12 5.34
C LYS A 94 10.56 18.36 5.79
N GLY A 95 11.16 17.54 4.92
CA GLY A 95 12.35 16.79 5.31
C GLY A 95 12.67 15.57 4.44
N GLN A 96 13.56 14.74 4.97
CA GLN A 96 13.96 13.49 4.37
C GLN A 96 13.62 12.34 5.33
N TYR A 97 12.95 11.31 4.81
CA TYR A 97 12.43 10.19 5.59
C TYR A 97 12.97 8.87 5.04
N VAL A 98 13.14 7.88 5.89
CA VAL A 98 13.53 6.53 5.47
C VAL A 98 12.38 5.86 4.74
N ALA A 99 12.70 5.24 3.61
CA ALA A 99 11.78 4.47 2.78
C ALA A 99 12.47 3.20 2.29
N LEU A 100 11.70 2.27 1.73
CA LEU A 100 12.27 1.15 0.99
C LEU A 100 12.07 1.38 -0.50
N ASP A 101 13.11 1.19 -1.27
CA ASP A 101 13.11 1.32 -2.72
C ASP A 101 13.12 -0.05 -3.37
N ALA A 102 12.33 -0.23 -4.43
CA ALA A 102 12.38 -1.39 -5.30
C ALA A 102 12.23 -0.98 -6.76
N VAL A 103 12.93 -1.69 -7.64
CA VAL A 103 12.83 -1.48 -9.09
C VAL A 103 12.50 -2.79 -9.77
N TYR A 104 11.46 -2.78 -10.60
CA TYR A 104 11.07 -3.89 -11.44
C TYR A 104 11.14 -3.47 -12.90
N SER A 105 11.91 -4.22 -13.70
CA SER A 105 12.26 -3.84 -15.08
C SER A 105 11.74 -4.82 -16.12
N MET A 106 11.89 -4.47 -17.39
CA MET A 106 11.62 -5.38 -18.52
C MET A 106 12.44 -6.68 -18.43
N GLU A 107 13.67 -6.59 -17.93
CA GLU A 107 14.55 -7.75 -17.72
C GLU A 107 14.02 -8.66 -16.63
N ASP A 108 13.42 -8.06 -15.60
CA ASP A 108 12.80 -8.79 -14.47
C ASP A 108 11.43 -9.41 -14.82
N GLY A 109 10.89 -9.14 -16.02
CA GLY A 109 9.62 -9.72 -16.47
C GLY A 109 8.49 -8.75 -16.77
N LEU A 110 8.74 -7.43 -16.82
CA LEU A 110 7.75 -6.43 -17.25
C LEU A 110 7.53 -6.53 -18.79
N LYS A 111 7.30 -7.74 -19.28
CA LYS A 111 7.04 -8.06 -20.68
C LYS A 111 5.56 -8.36 -20.89
N GLY A 112 5.07 -8.14 -22.12
CA GLY A 112 3.66 -8.35 -22.42
C GLY A 112 2.77 -7.24 -21.90
N GLY A 113 1.46 -7.42 -22.01
CA GLY A 113 0.41 -6.54 -21.48
C GLY A 113 -0.28 -7.17 -20.27
N GLY A 114 -1.11 -6.41 -19.57
CA GLY A 114 -1.88 -6.93 -18.45
C GLY A 114 -1.68 -6.15 -17.16
N SER A 115 -2.01 -6.80 -16.05
CA SER A 115 -1.83 -6.26 -14.69
C SER A 115 -0.66 -6.95 -13.99
N TRP A 116 0.12 -6.17 -13.25
CA TRP A 116 1.10 -6.63 -12.29
C TRP A 116 0.64 -6.22 -10.90
N VAL A 117 0.47 -7.19 -10.02
CA VAL A 117 0.05 -6.96 -8.65
C VAL A 117 1.26 -7.17 -7.74
N PHE A 118 1.88 -6.07 -7.32
CA PHE A 118 2.97 -6.09 -6.37
C PHE A 118 2.41 -6.19 -4.96
N VAL A 119 3.01 -7.04 -4.14
CA VAL A 119 2.61 -7.29 -2.75
C VAL A 119 3.85 -7.23 -1.87
N MET A 120 3.80 -6.41 -0.85
CA MET A 120 4.82 -6.33 0.18
C MET A 120 4.20 -6.72 1.52
N ASP A 121 4.77 -7.72 2.18
CA ASP A 121 4.46 -8.12 3.56
C ASP A 121 5.56 -7.53 4.46
N SER A 122 5.22 -6.47 5.15
CA SER A 122 6.17 -5.78 6.05
C SER A 122 6.46 -6.58 7.32
N GLY A 123 5.73 -7.68 7.55
CA GLY A 123 5.84 -8.47 8.76
C GLY A 123 5.23 -7.76 9.97
N ASN A 124 5.56 -8.24 11.16
CA ASN A 124 5.06 -7.64 12.39
C ASN A 124 5.70 -6.28 12.63
N THR A 125 4.90 -5.25 12.59
CA THR A 125 5.28 -3.85 12.84
C THR A 125 4.70 -3.41 14.17
N LYS A 126 5.45 -2.63 14.94
CA LYS A 126 4.96 -1.98 16.16
C LYS A 126 4.89 -0.49 15.94
N ASP A 127 3.72 0.07 16.22
CA ASP A 127 3.50 1.50 16.18
C ASP A 127 2.52 1.89 17.30
N GLU A 128 2.81 2.98 18.02
CA GLU A 128 1.99 3.51 19.11
C GLU A 128 1.51 2.47 20.14
N GLY A 129 2.31 1.44 20.39
CA GLY A 129 1.99 0.36 21.33
C GLY A 129 1.17 -0.80 20.75
N TYR A 130 0.76 -0.71 19.51
CA TYR A 130 0.07 -1.79 18.80
C TYR A 130 1.04 -2.62 17.95
N THR A 131 0.71 -3.90 17.77
CA THR A 131 1.39 -4.77 16.80
C THR A 131 0.42 -5.08 15.69
N PHE A 132 0.81 -4.85 14.46
CA PHE A 132 0.04 -5.15 13.25
C PHE A 132 0.96 -5.74 12.18
N ASN A 133 0.38 -6.36 11.19
CA ASN A 133 1.09 -6.98 10.08
C ASN A 133 0.56 -6.38 8.76
N PRO A 134 1.12 -5.24 8.33
CA PRO A 134 0.67 -4.58 7.13
C PRO A 134 1.09 -5.37 5.89
N VAL A 135 0.15 -5.50 4.96
CA VAL A 135 0.38 -6.04 3.62
C VAL A 135 -0.08 -5.00 2.62
N GLU A 136 0.88 -4.43 1.94
CA GLU A 136 0.66 -3.41 0.94
C GLU A 136 0.46 -4.06 -0.44
N LYS A 137 -0.46 -3.52 -1.21
CA LYS A 137 -0.72 -3.97 -2.57
C LYS A 137 -0.71 -2.79 -3.55
N LEU A 138 0.09 -2.91 -4.60
CA LEU A 138 0.15 -1.95 -5.70
C LEU A 138 -0.21 -2.66 -7.00
N ILE A 139 -1.16 -2.11 -7.74
CA ILE A 139 -1.57 -2.64 -9.04
C ILE A 139 -1.10 -1.66 -10.12
N ILE A 140 -0.35 -2.15 -11.07
CA ILE A 140 0.00 -1.42 -12.30
C ILE A 140 -0.54 -2.16 -13.52
N THR A 141 -0.74 -1.44 -14.61
CA THR A 141 -1.16 -2.01 -15.89
C THR A 141 -0.20 -1.62 -17.00
N LYS A 142 -0.14 -2.44 -18.03
CA LYS A 142 0.57 -2.17 -19.26
C LYS A 142 -0.24 -2.66 -20.45
N ASP A 143 -0.46 -1.79 -21.42
CA ASP A 143 -1.15 -2.03 -22.71
C ASP A 143 -2.60 -2.55 -22.58
N SER A 144 -2.91 -3.34 -21.56
CA SER A 144 -4.24 -3.88 -21.29
C SER A 144 -4.47 -4.06 -19.81
N ALA A 145 -5.73 -4.22 -19.41
CA ALA A 145 -6.07 -4.34 -17.98
C ALA A 145 -5.65 -5.67 -17.34
N GLY A 146 -5.55 -6.75 -18.12
CA GLY A 146 -5.36 -8.10 -17.56
C GLY A 146 -6.46 -8.48 -16.56
N SER A 147 -6.26 -9.56 -15.82
CA SER A 147 -7.21 -10.06 -14.82
C SER A 147 -6.63 -10.25 -13.41
N ASP A 148 -5.31 -10.15 -13.23
CA ASP A 148 -4.70 -10.42 -11.92
C ASP A 148 -5.13 -9.44 -10.83
N TYR A 149 -5.52 -8.21 -11.20
CA TYR A 149 -5.97 -7.20 -10.25
C TYR A 149 -7.18 -7.65 -9.41
N ASN A 150 -8.03 -8.55 -9.94
CA ASN A 150 -9.24 -9.03 -9.27
C ASN A 150 -9.07 -10.38 -8.56
N GLN A 151 -7.86 -10.85 -8.45
CA GLN A 151 -7.55 -12.10 -7.77
C GLN A 151 -7.06 -11.86 -6.34
N ARG A 152 -7.25 -12.86 -5.50
CA ARG A 152 -6.62 -12.92 -4.18
C ARG A 152 -5.16 -13.33 -4.36
N VAL A 153 -4.23 -12.47 -3.90
CA VAL A 153 -2.79 -12.66 -4.09
C VAL A 153 -2.00 -12.78 -2.79
N ALA A 154 -2.63 -12.46 -1.65
CA ALA A 154 -2.03 -12.54 -0.33
C ALA A 154 -2.81 -13.50 0.61
N PRO A 155 -2.88 -14.82 0.31
CA PRO A 155 -3.57 -15.78 1.15
C PRO A 155 -2.95 -15.80 2.55
N GLY A 156 -3.79 -15.94 3.57
CA GLY A 156 -3.38 -15.85 4.98
C GLY A 156 -3.40 -14.43 5.55
N HIS A 157 -3.72 -13.42 4.74
CA HIS A 157 -3.95 -12.04 5.16
C HIS A 157 -5.36 -11.57 4.81
N ASN A 158 -5.83 -10.56 5.52
CA ASN A 158 -7.00 -9.81 5.10
C ASN A 158 -6.67 -9.04 3.84
N GLU A 159 -7.54 -9.09 2.85
CA GLU A 159 -7.25 -8.51 1.53
C GLU A 159 -8.46 -7.78 0.95
N ILE A 160 -8.21 -6.60 0.41
CA ILE A 160 -9.17 -5.89 -0.45
C ILE A 160 -8.90 -6.32 -1.89
N VAL A 161 -9.88 -6.98 -2.51
CA VAL A 161 -9.80 -7.47 -3.89
C VAL A 161 -10.69 -6.61 -4.77
N PRO A 162 -10.13 -5.81 -5.69
CA PRO A 162 -10.90 -4.98 -6.60
C PRO A 162 -11.81 -5.84 -7.49
N LEU A 163 -13.04 -5.37 -7.73
CA LEU A 163 -13.99 -5.94 -8.69
C LEU A 163 -14.02 -5.15 -10.01
N VAL A 164 -13.36 -4.01 -10.04
CA VAL A 164 -13.13 -3.17 -11.21
C VAL A 164 -11.65 -2.81 -11.28
N ASN A 165 -11.11 -2.61 -12.47
CA ASN A 165 -9.70 -2.23 -12.60
C ASN A 165 -9.47 -0.84 -11.99
N PRO A 166 -8.67 -0.74 -10.91
CA PRO A 166 -8.47 0.54 -10.23
C PRO A 166 -7.63 1.53 -11.02
N VAL A 167 -6.77 1.04 -11.93
CA VAL A 167 -5.86 1.90 -12.71
C VAL A 167 -6.62 2.72 -13.75
N ASN A 168 -7.72 2.18 -14.28
CA ASN A 168 -8.57 2.85 -15.26
C ASN A 168 -9.81 3.52 -14.62
N ALA A 169 -9.83 3.65 -13.29
CA ALA A 169 -10.91 4.35 -12.61
C ALA A 169 -10.80 5.86 -12.86
N TRP A 170 -11.79 6.43 -13.56
CA TRP A 170 -11.91 7.88 -13.73
C TRP A 170 -12.40 8.51 -12.44
N LYS A 171 -12.06 9.78 -12.24
CA LYS A 171 -12.65 10.58 -11.17
C LYS A 171 -14.18 10.43 -11.21
N GLU A 172 -14.80 10.23 -10.04
CA GLU A 172 -16.25 10.03 -9.87
C GLU A 172 -16.80 8.67 -10.33
N ASN A 173 -15.97 7.76 -10.83
CA ASN A 173 -16.37 6.38 -11.04
C ASN A 173 -16.54 5.62 -9.73
N VAL A 174 -17.44 4.64 -9.74
CA VAL A 174 -17.65 3.77 -8.58
C VAL A 174 -16.52 2.74 -8.52
N PHE A 175 -15.67 2.85 -7.53
CA PHE A 175 -14.75 1.76 -7.17
C PHE A 175 -15.52 0.68 -6.42
N ARG A 176 -15.44 -0.57 -6.87
CA ARG A 176 -16.02 -1.74 -6.22
C ARG A 176 -14.93 -2.72 -5.86
N ALA A 177 -15.00 -3.23 -4.66
CA ALA A 177 -14.09 -4.26 -4.15
C ALA A 177 -14.85 -5.20 -3.21
N LYS A 178 -14.29 -6.37 -2.97
CA LYS A 178 -14.68 -7.27 -1.88
C LYS A 178 -13.58 -7.29 -0.84
N PHE A 179 -13.96 -7.36 0.42
CA PHE A 179 -13.07 -7.73 1.51
C PHE A 179 -13.05 -9.25 1.61
N VAL A 180 -11.86 -9.82 1.70
CA VAL A 180 -11.63 -11.25 1.92
C VAL A 180 -10.79 -11.36 3.18
N ASP A 181 -11.29 -12.08 4.16
CA ASP A 181 -10.54 -12.31 5.38
C ASP A 181 -9.38 -13.31 5.17
N LYS A 182 -8.54 -13.45 6.19
CA LYS A 182 -7.36 -14.33 6.12
C LYS A 182 -7.70 -15.81 5.85
N ASP A 183 -8.91 -16.23 6.20
CA ASP A 183 -9.36 -17.63 6.08
C ASP A 183 -10.10 -17.89 4.75
N GLY A 184 -10.53 -16.84 4.00
CA GLY A 184 -11.08 -16.92 2.63
C GLY A 184 -12.55 -16.64 2.52
#